data_2f85204f2c3bbb273daaf2f2925ec568
#
_entry.id   2f85204f2c3bbb273daaf2f2925ec568
#
_cell.length_a   1.000
_cell.length_b   1.000
_cell.length_c   1.000
_cell.angle_alpha   90.00
_cell.angle_beta   90.00
_cell.angle_gamma   90.00
#
_symmetry.space_group_name_H-M   'P 1'
#
loop_
_entity.id
_entity.type
_entity.pdbx_description
1 polymer ?
#
loop_
_entity_poly.entity_id
_entity_poly.type
_entity_poly.pdbx_seq_one_letter_code
_entity_poly.pdbx_strand_id
1 'polypeptide(L)'
;MQKEKGIVSIKVKLLGVIVPVVIVSILVLVLIAYRTSAGVIESYSENLLESSVENQASQIEGWLEQNIGAFQIAKTTIENTKPDDKELQTMLDSYYNYNSNYPEGLYIADETGKLWKASDSAMSESDPVNSVWYQEGLTRVNMAIGSSYVNSEGVSVISASGILNDGSGKMKVISADMTLDRISVIVNAFIEMKNAEAILVDKDTATILASRDSAKISTTLGSDGSSAFEQSMAAKIANRDYSFSTLDGNMTVFKEVSGTNWLLVSYIPTSIVLADLANLRNLMILISVISILILCVVIERTTHVVIAPVRKLTNVIKAMTDGDFTVSVKSSGNDEIALMSRSVERFITSMKQMIASMGDISGKLGTQADASDSVSREMQSAANVQSQSMSELNMTVDQLSVSVNEIADNATKLAGVVADTKDDSVNVGNKMRETVEVSQKGREDMEHVGEALENIRISIQNL
;
A
#
# COMPACT_ATOMS: atom_id res chain seq x y z
N MET A 1 -8.23 30.57 -65.34
CA MET A 1 -8.15 30.89 -63.89
C MET A 1 -8.13 29.58 -63.09
N GLN A 2 -6.96 29.07 -62.80
CA GLN A 2 -6.77 27.97 -61.85
C GLN A 2 -6.99 28.55 -60.44
N LYS A 3 -7.99 28.10 -59.70
CA LYS A 3 -8.15 28.37 -58.26
C LYS A 3 -6.85 27.90 -57.55
N GLU A 4 -6.02 28.84 -57.13
CA GLU A 4 -4.95 28.49 -56.16
C GLU A 4 -5.59 27.82 -54.95
N LYS A 5 -5.31 26.54 -54.76
CA LYS A 5 -5.61 25.83 -53.51
C LYS A 5 -4.94 26.64 -52.40
N GLY A 6 -5.74 27.13 -51.45
CA GLY A 6 -5.29 28.00 -50.37
C GLY A 6 -4.03 27.42 -49.72
N ILE A 7 -2.95 28.21 -49.78
CA ILE A 7 -1.66 27.86 -49.14
C ILE A 7 -1.88 27.80 -47.65
N VAL A 8 -1.96 26.57 -47.10
CA VAL A 8 -2.04 26.36 -45.65
C VAL A 8 -0.73 26.85 -45.05
N SER A 9 -0.81 27.81 -44.18
CA SER A 9 0.34 28.40 -43.48
C SER A 9 1.20 27.29 -42.84
N ILE A 10 2.50 27.38 -42.94
CA ILE A 10 3.47 26.50 -42.27
C ILE A 10 3.17 26.45 -40.77
N LYS A 11 2.73 27.56 -40.15
CA LYS A 11 2.24 27.66 -38.78
C LYS A 11 1.14 26.64 -38.51
N VAL A 12 0.10 26.61 -39.37
CA VAL A 12 -1.04 25.71 -39.22
C VAL A 12 -0.63 24.24 -39.42
N LYS A 13 0.26 23.98 -40.35
CA LYS A 13 0.81 22.61 -40.55
C LYS A 13 1.64 22.14 -39.37
N LEU A 14 2.54 22.99 -38.85
CA LEU A 14 3.36 22.68 -37.69
C LEU A 14 2.50 22.45 -36.42
N LEU A 15 1.58 23.38 -36.15
CA LEU A 15 0.65 23.24 -35.03
C LEU A 15 -0.25 21.99 -35.17
N GLY A 16 -0.76 21.76 -36.40
CA GLY A 16 -1.68 20.65 -36.67
C GLY A 16 -1.03 19.26 -36.66
N VAL A 17 0.32 19.18 -36.73
CA VAL A 17 1.03 17.88 -36.68
C VAL A 17 1.78 17.71 -35.36
N ILE A 18 2.56 18.69 -34.93
CA ILE A 18 3.43 18.55 -33.74
C ILE A 18 2.60 18.53 -32.47
N VAL A 19 1.62 19.44 -32.32
CA VAL A 19 0.85 19.53 -31.08
C VAL A 19 0.02 18.25 -30.81
N PRO A 20 -0.73 17.69 -31.77
CA PRO A 20 -1.43 16.43 -31.55
C PRO A 20 -0.50 15.26 -31.23
N VAL A 21 0.62 15.14 -31.93
CA VAL A 21 1.60 14.06 -31.66
C VAL A 21 2.17 14.17 -30.27
N VAL A 22 2.55 15.36 -29.82
CA VAL A 22 3.08 15.58 -28.47
C VAL A 22 1.99 15.34 -27.41
N ILE A 23 0.75 15.79 -27.63
CA ILE A 23 -0.37 15.52 -26.73
C ILE A 23 -0.59 14.00 -26.58
N VAL A 24 -0.65 13.28 -27.68
CA VAL A 24 -0.83 11.82 -27.66
C VAL A 24 0.35 11.15 -26.94
N SER A 25 1.58 11.56 -27.21
CA SER A 25 2.76 11.01 -26.55
C SER A 25 2.75 11.25 -25.04
N ILE A 26 2.39 12.46 -24.61
CA ILE A 26 2.27 12.78 -23.18
C ILE A 26 1.14 11.95 -22.54
N LEU A 27 -0.02 11.85 -23.18
CA LEU A 27 -1.14 11.06 -22.66
C LEU A 27 -0.77 9.57 -22.50
N VAL A 28 -0.07 9.00 -23.49
CA VAL A 28 0.41 7.60 -23.43
C VAL A 28 1.41 7.43 -22.28
N LEU A 29 2.37 8.34 -22.14
CA LEU A 29 3.35 8.29 -21.05
C LEU A 29 2.70 8.41 -19.67
N VAL A 30 1.75 9.34 -19.50
CA VAL A 30 1.00 9.50 -18.25
C VAL A 30 0.18 8.26 -17.93
N LEU A 31 -0.46 7.66 -18.93
CA LEU A 31 -1.24 6.42 -18.75
C LEU A 31 -0.36 5.25 -18.33
N ILE A 32 0.77 5.07 -19.01
CA ILE A 32 1.73 4.00 -18.67
C ILE A 32 2.29 4.21 -17.28
N ALA A 33 2.77 5.44 -16.98
CA ALA A 33 3.32 5.75 -15.67
C ALA A 33 2.29 5.55 -14.55
N TYR A 34 1.05 5.98 -14.75
CA TYR A 34 -0.02 5.78 -13.77
C TYR A 34 -0.30 4.29 -13.53
N ARG A 35 -0.46 3.49 -14.60
CA ARG A 35 -0.71 2.04 -14.49
C ARG A 35 0.45 1.30 -13.84
N THR A 36 1.67 1.63 -14.22
CA THR A 36 2.86 1.01 -13.62
C THR A 36 2.97 1.36 -12.14
N SER A 37 2.77 2.64 -11.78
CA SER A 37 2.80 3.08 -10.38
C SER A 37 1.69 2.43 -9.56
N ALA A 38 0.47 2.31 -10.11
CA ALA A 38 -0.63 1.62 -9.45
C ALA A 38 -0.27 0.16 -9.18
N GLY A 39 0.21 -0.58 -10.19
CA GLY A 39 0.61 -1.97 -10.03
C GLY A 39 1.74 -2.18 -9.01
N VAL A 40 2.72 -1.27 -8.98
CA VAL A 40 3.80 -1.32 -7.98
C VAL A 40 3.26 -1.09 -6.56
N ILE A 41 2.38 -0.10 -6.38
CA ILE A 41 1.79 0.20 -5.07
C ILE A 41 0.86 -0.94 -4.62
N GLU A 42 0.05 -1.48 -5.51
CA GLU A 42 -0.80 -2.65 -5.21
C GLU A 42 0.05 -3.85 -4.77
N SER A 43 1.06 -4.22 -5.55
CA SER A 43 1.95 -5.34 -5.21
C SER A 43 2.73 -5.10 -3.91
N TYR A 44 3.21 -3.90 -3.68
CA TYR A 44 3.87 -3.56 -2.42
C TYR A 44 2.91 -3.65 -1.23
N SER A 45 1.68 -3.16 -1.40
CA SER A 45 0.66 -3.21 -0.35
C SER A 45 0.16 -4.62 -0.07
N GLU A 46 0.06 -5.48 -1.10
CA GLU A 46 -0.19 -6.91 -0.97
C GLU A 46 0.86 -7.56 -0.08
N ASN A 47 2.14 -7.44 -0.44
CA ASN A 47 3.24 -8.01 0.35
C ASN A 47 3.28 -7.47 1.79
N LEU A 48 3.00 -6.18 1.97
CA LEU A 48 2.96 -5.56 3.29
C LEU A 48 1.78 -6.09 4.11
N LEU A 49 0.61 -6.24 3.49
CA LEU A 49 -0.58 -6.77 4.15
C LEU A 49 -0.37 -8.24 4.52
N GLU A 50 0.19 -9.07 3.62
CA GLU A 50 0.54 -10.46 3.89
C GLU A 50 1.51 -10.59 5.06
N SER A 51 2.60 -9.83 5.04
CA SER A 51 3.58 -9.81 6.13
C SER A 51 2.98 -9.35 7.46
N SER A 52 2.12 -8.31 7.40
CA SER A 52 1.41 -7.81 8.57
C SER A 52 0.48 -8.85 9.17
N VAL A 53 -0.29 -9.54 8.33
CA VAL A 53 -1.23 -10.59 8.77
C VAL A 53 -0.49 -11.80 9.32
N GLU A 54 0.62 -12.20 8.73
CA GLU A 54 1.45 -13.29 9.23
C GLU A 54 2.02 -12.99 10.61
N ASN A 55 2.54 -11.77 10.81
CA ASN A 55 3.02 -11.34 12.12
C ASN A 55 1.86 -11.27 13.14
N GLN A 56 0.72 -10.74 12.73
CA GLN A 56 -0.48 -10.67 13.56
C GLN A 56 -0.96 -12.07 13.98
N ALA A 57 -1.02 -13.02 13.05
CA ALA A 57 -1.38 -14.41 13.37
C ALA A 57 -0.41 -15.03 14.36
N SER A 58 0.91 -14.85 14.14
CA SER A 58 1.94 -15.36 15.06
C SER A 58 1.84 -14.76 16.48
N GLN A 59 1.45 -13.49 16.58
CA GLN A 59 1.23 -12.85 17.88
C GLN A 59 -0.02 -13.39 18.58
N ILE A 60 -1.09 -13.65 17.83
CA ILE A 60 -2.30 -14.30 18.33
C ILE A 60 -1.98 -15.73 18.80
N GLU A 61 -1.23 -16.49 18.02
CA GLU A 61 -0.75 -17.84 18.37
C GLU A 61 0.04 -17.83 19.68
N GLY A 62 1.03 -16.93 19.79
CA GLY A 62 1.82 -16.78 21.01
C GLY A 62 0.96 -16.38 22.24
N TRP A 63 -0.02 -15.52 22.05
CA TRP A 63 -0.98 -15.16 23.10
C TRP A 63 -1.84 -16.35 23.52
N LEU A 64 -2.32 -17.14 22.56
CA LEU A 64 -3.08 -18.37 22.83
C LEU A 64 -2.24 -19.42 23.58
N GLU A 65 -1.02 -19.69 23.08
CA GLU A 65 -0.10 -20.64 23.71
C GLU A 65 0.21 -20.25 25.16
N GLN A 66 0.40 -18.97 25.43
CA GLN A 66 0.65 -18.47 26.78
C GLN A 66 -0.55 -18.74 27.71
N ASN A 67 -1.79 -18.49 27.25
CA ASN A 67 -2.97 -18.72 28.07
C ASN A 67 -3.26 -20.21 28.24
N ILE A 68 -3.22 -21.00 27.17
CA ILE A 68 -3.41 -22.46 27.22
C ILE A 68 -2.33 -23.10 28.10
N GLY A 69 -1.08 -22.63 27.98
CA GLY A 69 0.02 -23.10 28.83
C GLY A 69 -0.23 -22.86 30.33
N ALA A 70 -0.74 -21.66 30.67
CA ALA A 70 -1.11 -21.36 32.06
C ALA A 70 -2.24 -22.29 32.57
N PHE A 71 -3.26 -22.52 31.74
CA PHE A 71 -4.36 -23.43 32.08
C PHE A 71 -3.87 -24.89 32.21
N GLN A 72 -2.99 -25.31 31.31
CA GLN A 72 -2.41 -26.67 31.35
C GLN A 72 -1.56 -26.86 32.62
N ILE A 73 -0.81 -25.86 33.06
CA ILE A 73 -0.07 -25.91 34.32
C ILE A 73 -1.01 -26.02 35.50
N ALA A 74 -2.07 -25.22 35.52
CA ALA A 74 -3.08 -25.30 36.60
C ALA A 74 -3.77 -26.68 36.65
N LYS A 75 -4.20 -27.18 35.49
CA LYS A 75 -4.76 -28.55 35.37
C LYS A 75 -3.79 -29.60 35.90
N THR A 76 -2.54 -29.57 35.42
CA THR A 76 -1.51 -30.53 35.83
C THR A 76 -1.20 -30.42 37.34
N THR A 77 -1.26 -29.21 37.90
CA THR A 77 -1.08 -28.98 39.33
C THR A 77 -2.20 -29.67 40.12
N ILE A 78 -3.46 -29.47 39.72
CA ILE A 78 -4.61 -30.09 40.36
C ILE A 78 -4.53 -31.64 40.27
N GLU A 79 -4.18 -32.17 39.11
CA GLU A 79 -4.00 -33.61 38.88
C GLU A 79 -2.94 -34.26 39.76
N ASN A 80 -1.80 -33.52 39.98
CA ASN A 80 -0.71 -34.02 40.78
C ASN A 80 -0.92 -33.84 42.29
N THR A 81 -1.48 -32.69 42.71
CA THR A 81 -1.69 -32.40 44.13
C THR A 81 -2.93 -33.09 44.70
N LYS A 82 -3.92 -33.34 43.82
CA LYS A 82 -5.21 -33.96 44.21
C LYS A 82 -5.83 -33.28 45.42
N PRO A 83 -6.08 -31.93 45.31
CA PRO A 83 -6.53 -31.13 46.44
C PRO A 83 -7.89 -31.63 46.95
N ASP A 84 -8.13 -31.49 48.24
CA ASP A 84 -9.48 -31.64 48.78
C ASP A 84 -10.42 -30.51 48.31
N ASP A 85 -11.72 -30.63 48.55
CA ASP A 85 -12.73 -29.63 48.10
C ASP A 85 -12.40 -28.21 48.59
N LYS A 86 -11.82 -28.05 49.77
CA LYS A 86 -11.47 -26.75 50.35
C LYS A 86 -10.19 -26.17 49.69
N GLU A 87 -9.21 -27.02 49.51
CA GLU A 87 -7.96 -26.64 48.83
C GLU A 87 -8.26 -26.28 47.36
N LEU A 88 -9.10 -27.11 46.69
CA LEU A 88 -9.53 -26.85 45.31
C LEU A 88 -10.27 -25.52 45.24
N GLN A 89 -11.19 -25.20 46.15
CA GLN A 89 -11.88 -23.93 46.19
C GLN A 89 -10.90 -22.77 46.34
N THR A 90 -9.91 -22.90 47.24
CA THR A 90 -8.88 -21.87 47.43
C THR A 90 -8.06 -21.66 46.16
N MET A 91 -7.75 -22.74 45.44
CA MET A 91 -7.06 -22.66 44.16
C MET A 91 -7.92 -21.93 43.11
N LEU A 92 -9.18 -22.29 42.97
CA LEU A 92 -10.09 -21.65 42.00
C LEU A 92 -10.29 -20.16 42.32
N ASP A 93 -10.48 -19.82 43.61
CA ASP A 93 -10.60 -18.44 44.06
C ASP A 93 -9.35 -17.59 43.71
N SER A 94 -8.17 -18.20 43.73
CA SER A 94 -6.92 -17.51 43.34
C SER A 94 -6.82 -17.15 41.86
N TYR A 95 -7.57 -17.84 41.01
CA TYR A 95 -7.62 -17.55 39.56
C TYR A 95 -8.69 -16.50 39.22
N TYR A 96 -9.65 -16.20 40.09
CA TYR A 96 -10.69 -15.22 39.87
C TYR A 96 -10.08 -13.79 39.75
N ASN A 97 -10.40 -13.06 38.71
CA ASN A 97 -9.83 -11.77 38.41
C ASN A 97 -8.28 -11.70 38.38
N TYR A 98 -7.62 -12.87 38.35
CA TYR A 98 -6.16 -12.91 38.24
C TYR A 98 -5.65 -12.40 36.91
N ASN A 99 -6.36 -12.67 35.81
CA ASN A 99 -5.97 -12.30 34.48
C ASN A 99 -7.19 -11.78 33.70
N SER A 100 -7.05 -10.62 33.07
CA SER A 100 -8.10 -10.00 32.27
C SER A 100 -8.49 -10.80 31.01
N ASN A 101 -7.72 -11.82 30.62
CA ASN A 101 -8.06 -12.68 29.49
C ASN A 101 -9.12 -13.71 29.87
N TYR A 102 -9.16 -14.10 31.14
CA TYR A 102 -10.10 -15.08 31.72
C TYR A 102 -10.53 -14.63 33.14
N PRO A 103 -11.36 -13.59 33.25
CA PRO A 103 -11.67 -12.93 34.50
C PRO A 103 -12.41 -13.87 35.48
N GLU A 104 -13.23 -14.77 34.96
CA GLU A 104 -13.94 -15.76 35.79
C GLU A 104 -13.03 -16.86 36.38
N GLY A 105 -11.78 -16.92 35.93
CA GLY A 105 -10.81 -17.92 36.36
C GLY A 105 -11.06 -19.27 35.74
N LEU A 106 -10.68 -20.31 36.52
CA LEU A 106 -10.87 -21.70 36.14
C LEU A 106 -12.14 -22.27 36.84
N TYR A 107 -12.80 -23.16 36.16
CA TYR A 107 -13.94 -23.88 36.70
C TYR A 107 -13.91 -25.34 36.24
N ILE A 108 -14.57 -26.22 37.02
CA ILE A 108 -14.52 -27.66 36.83
C ILE A 108 -15.94 -28.19 36.97
N ALA A 109 -16.33 -29.12 36.10
CA ALA A 109 -17.55 -29.90 36.36
C ALA A 109 -17.27 -31.39 36.25
N ASP A 110 -18.07 -32.19 36.99
CA ASP A 110 -18.07 -33.66 36.88
C ASP A 110 -19.27 -34.16 36.08
N GLU A 111 -19.26 -35.43 35.79
CA GLU A 111 -20.31 -36.15 35.05
C GLU A 111 -21.69 -36.12 35.74
N THR A 112 -21.76 -35.73 37.02
CA THR A 112 -23.01 -35.58 37.77
C THR A 112 -23.61 -34.18 37.67
N GLY A 113 -22.90 -33.24 36.98
CA GLY A 113 -23.27 -31.83 36.88
C GLY A 113 -22.84 -30.99 38.07
N LYS A 114 -22.03 -31.53 39.01
CA LYS A 114 -21.46 -30.70 40.08
C LYS A 114 -20.43 -29.77 39.50
N LEU A 115 -20.63 -28.46 39.72
CA LEU A 115 -19.75 -27.38 39.27
C LEU A 115 -18.91 -26.84 40.44
N TRP A 116 -17.60 -26.77 40.25
CA TRP A 116 -16.65 -26.05 41.10
C TRP A 116 -16.18 -24.81 40.35
N LYS A 117 -16.31 -23.66 40.95
CA LYS A 117 -15.90 -22.37 40.41
C LYS A 117 -15.40 -21.49 41.51
N ALA A 118 -14.78 -20.35 41.19
CA ALA A 118 -14.44 -19.37 42.22
C ALA A 118 -15.68 -18.88 42.97
N SER A 119 -15.52 -18.60 44.27
CA SER A 119 -16.62 -18.21 45.16
C SER A 119 -17.32 -16.92 44.68
N ASP A 120 -16.57 -15.97 44.15
CA ASP A 120 -17.05 -14.68 43.67
C ASP A 120 -17.44 -14.68 42.16
N SER A 121 -17.25 -15.82 41.46
CA SER A 121 -17.61 -15.94 40.05
C SER A 121 -19.13 -15.84 39.87
N ALA A 122 -19.55 -15.01 38.91
CA ALA A 122 -20.95 -14.87 38.54
C ALA A 122 -21.48 -16.04 37.72
N MET A 123 -20.61 -16.90 37.20
CA MET A 123 -20.97 -18.06 36.40
C MET A 123 -22.06 -18.90 37.04
N SER A 124 -23.13 -19.14 36.34
CA SER A 124 -24.33 -19.88 36.81
C SER A 124 -24.76 -20.91 35.75
N GLU A 125 -23.98 -21.97 35.60
CA GLU A 125 -24.30 -23.09 34.68
C GLU A 125 -25.21 -24.08 35.35
N SER A 126 -26.45 -24.17 34.88
CA SER A 126 -27.46 -25.08 35.44
C SER A 126 -27.31 -26.54 34.96
N ASP A 127 -26.72 -26.73 33.80
CA ASP A 127 -26.46 -28.02 33.17
C ASP A 127 -25.06 -28.07 32.53
N PRO A 128 -24.01 -28.11 33.36
CA PRO A 128 -22.65 -28.11 32.85
C PRO A 128 -22.31 -29.26 31.91
N VAL A 129 -22.94 -30.42 32.12
CA VAL A 129 -22.64 -31.64 31.34
C VAL A 129 -23.02 -31.49 29.86
N ASN A 130 -24.08 -30.73 29.57
CA ASN A 130 -24.54 -30.48 28.21
C ASN A 130 -23.95 -29.18 27.63
N SER A 131 -23.12 -28.46 28.36
CA SER A 131 -22.46 -27.27 27.86
C SER A 131 -21.39 -27.60 26.80
N VAL A 132 -21.14 -26.63 25.89
CA VAL A 132 -20.16 -26.80 24.81
C VAL A 132 -18.77 -27.09 25.36
N TRP A 133 -18.32 -26.33 26.34
CA TRP A 133 -16.98 -26.50 26.93
C TRP A 133 -16.78 -27.86 27.57
N TYR A 134 -17.83 -28.42 28.21
CA TYR A 134 -17.75 -29.74 28.86
C TYR A 134 -17.67 -30.85 27.81
N GLN A 135 -18.57 -30.83 26.83
CA GLN A 135 -18.63 -31.84 25.77
C GLN A 135 -17.34 -31.86 24.93
N GLU A 136 -16.84 -30.71 24.58
CA GLU A 136 -15.56 -30.61 23.86
C GLU A 136 -14.38 -31.01 24.74
N GLY A 137 -14.39 -30.62 26.02
CA GLY A 137 -13.36 -30.96 27.00
C GLY A 137 -13.22 -32.47 27.21
N LEU A 138 -14.31 -33.22 27.16
CA LEU A 138 -14.29 -34.68 27.23
C LEU A 138 -13.50 -35.36 26.10
N THR A 139 -13.31 -34.70 24.99
CA THR A 139 -12.56 -35.20 23.82
C THR A 139 -11.06 -34.87 23.87
N ARG A 140 -10.62 -34.14 24.91
CA ARG A 140 -9.27 -33.54 24.95
C ARG A 140 -8.52 -33.90 26.22
N VAL A 141 -7.38 -34.55 26.06
CA VAL A 141 -6.51 -34.90 27.21
C VAL A 141 -5.83 -33.62 27.76
N ASN A 142 -5.38 -32.75 26.88
CA ASN A 142 -4.75 -31.46 27.21
C ASN A 142 -5.74 -30.32 27.04
N MET A 143 -5.48 -29.20 27.72
CA MET A 143 -6.23 -27.97 27.51
C MET A 143 -6.11 -27.53 26.05
N ALA A 144 -7.23 -27.28 25.40
CA ALA A 144 -7.26 -26.78 24.01
C ALA A 144 -8.48 -25.88 23.83
N ILE A 145 -8.33 -24.93 22.88
CA ILE A 145 -9.40 -24.00 22.51
C ILE A 145 -10.54 -24.76 21.83
N GLY A 146 -11.75 -24.41 22.21
CA GLY A 146 -12.99 -24.93 21.63
C GLY A 146 -13.70 -24.00 20.66
N SER A 147 -14.94 -24.36 20.35
CA SER A 147 -15.84 -23.52 19.55
C SER A 147 -16.34 -22.33 20.37
N SER A 148 -16.72 -21.24 19.67
CA SER A 148 -17.39 -20.13 20.33
C SER A 148 -18.84 -20.45 20.65
N TYR A 149 -19.33 -19.98 21.80
CA TYR A 149 -20.72 -20.12 22.20
C TYR A 149 -21.12 -18.95 23.13
N VAL A 150 -22.40 -18.86 23.42
CA VAL A 150 -22.91 -17.92 24.43
C VAL A 150 -23.01 -18.66 25.76
N ASN A 151 -22.31 -18.17 26.78
CA ASN A 151 -22.31 -18.76 28.10
C ASN A 151 -23.62 -18.47 28.88
N SER A 152 -23.73 -19.02 30.08
CA SER A 152 -24.93 -18.86 30.94
C SER A 152 -25.23 -17.41 31.35
N GLU A 153 -24.26 -16.52 31.22
CA GLU A 153 -24.38 -15.08 31.49
C GLU A 153 -24.82 -14.28 30.27
N GLY A 154 -25.02 -14.94 29.13
CA GLY A 154 -25.35 -14.29 27.87
C GLY A 154 -24.13 -13.65 27.18
N VAL A 155 -22.91 -13.96 27.59
CA VAL A 155 -21.67 -13.45 27.02
C VAL A 155 -21.13 -14.44 25.99
N SER A 156 -20.71 -13.91 24.83
CA SER A 156 -20.06 -14.73 23.82
C SER A 156 -18.61 -15.02 24.24
N VAL A 157 -18.29 -16.31 24.36
CA VAL A 157 -16.99 -16.79 24.85
C VAL A 157 -16.43 -17.89 23.96
N ILE A 158 -15.15 -18.14 24.16
CA ILE A 158 -14.46 -19.35 23.73
C ILE A 158 -13.80 -19.95 24.95
N SER A 159 -14.00 -21.26 25.16
CA SER A 159 -13.41 -21.95 26.28
C SER A 159 -12.17 -22.72 25.89
N ALA A 160 -11.15 -22.66 26.72
CA ALA A 160 -10.10 -23.65 26.74
C ALA A 160 -10.49 -24.77 27.74
N SER A 161 -10.65 -26.00 27.27
CA SER A 161 -11.12 -27.07 28.10
C SER A 161 -10.34 -28.37 27.88
N GLY A 162 -10.37 -29.26 28.87
CA GLY A 162 -9.77 -30.59 28.81
C GLY A 162 -10.17 -31.49 29.96
N ILE A 163 -10.02 -32.79 29.79
CA ILE A 163 -10.30 -33.78 30.85
C ILE A 163 -9.37 -33.53 32.02
N LEU A 164 -9.92 -33.54 33.23
CA LEU A 164 -9.19 -33.45 34.49
C LEU A 164 -9.16 -34.79 35.18
N ASN A 165 -7.99 -35.36 35.35
CA ASN A 165 -7.79 -36.61 36.07
C ASN A 165 -7.23 -36.38 37.49
N ASP A 166 -8.08 -36.08 38.44
CA ASP A 166 -7.69 -35.82 39.83
C ASP A 166 -7.61 -37.11 40.68
N GLY A 167 -7.80 -38.27 40.06
CA GLY A 167 -7.79 -39.55 40.72
C GLY A 167 -9.07 -39.90 41.50
N SER A 168 -10.13 -39.09 41.42
CA SER A 168 -11.42 -39.37 42.07
C SER A 168 -12.22 -40.51 41.43
N GLY A 169 -11.80 -40.94 40.23
CA GLY A 169 -12.53 -41.97 39.45
C GLY A 169 -13.75 -41.41 38.70
N LYS A 170 -14.04 -40.11 38.83
CA LYS A 170 -15.11 -39.43 38.10
C LYS A 170 -14.56 -38.75 36.85
N MET A 171 -15.37 -38.71 35.80
CA MET A 171 -15.06 -37.89 34.64
C MET A 171 -15.27 -36.42 34.99
N LYS A 172 -14.20 -35.66 34.92
CA LYS A 172 -14.22 -34.22 35.16
C LYS A 172 -13.62 -33.48 33.95
N VAL A 173 -14.12 -32.31 33.69
CA VAL A 173 -13.58 -31.37 32.73
C VAL A 173 -13.23 -30.08 33.46
N ILE A 174 -12.04 -29.58 33.23
CA ILE A 174 -11.60 -28.24 33.64
C ILE A 174 -11.68 -27.33 32.45
N SER A 175 -12.10 -26.09 32.69
CA SER A 175 -12.22 -25.07 31.63
C SER A 175 -11.91 -23.67 32.14
N ALA A 176 -11.63 -22.76 31.19
CA ALA A 176 -11.54 -21.32 31.38
C ALA A 176 -12.10 -20.60 30.15
N ASP A 177 -12.91 -19.58 30.39
CA ASP A 177 -13.53 -18.79 29.33
C ASP A 177 -12.73 -17.54 29.02
N MET A 178 -12.56 -17.30 27.72
CA MET A 178 -12.06 -16.03 27.16
C MET A 178 -13.19 -15.37 26.37
N THR A 179 -13.51 -14.13 26.69
CA THR A 179 -14.60 -13.40 26.00
C THR A 179 -14.19 -13.02 24.58
N LEU A 180 -15.13 -13.06 23.64
CA LEU A 180 -14.88 -12.61 22.26
C LEU A 180 -14.50 -11.14 22.19
N ASP A 181 -15.04 -10.31 23.10
CA ASP A 181 -14.63 -8.91 23.22
C ASP A 181 -13.14 -8.79 23.56
N ARG A 182 -12.64 -9.64 24.47
CA ARG A 182 -11.21 -9.65 24.79
C ARG A 182 -10.34 -10.10 23.62
N ILE A 183 -10.79 -11.13 22.90
CA ILE A 183 -10.13 -11.61 21.68
C ILE A 183 -10.12 -10.49 20.63
N SER A 184 -11.22 -9.75 20.47
CA SER A 184 -11.30 -8.60 19.57
C SER A 184 -10.29 -7.51 19.91
N VAL A 185 -10.09 -7.21 21.21
CA VAL A 185 -9.06 -6.26 21.65
C VAL A 185 -7.67 -6.74 21.24
N ILE A 186 -7.38 -8.03 21.45
CA ILE A 186 -6.07 -8.61 21.09
C ILE A 186 -5.86 -8.60 19.57
N VAL A 187 -6.84 -9.05 18.78
CA VAL A 187 -6.78 -9.06 17.33
C VAL A 187 -6.53 -7.65 16.79
N ASN A 188 -7.26 -6.65 17.29
CA ASN A 188 -7.11 -5.28 16.82
C ASN A 188 -5.81 -4.60 17.30
N ALA A 189 -5.26 -5.01 18.45
CA ALA A 189 -4.00 -4.47 18.96
C ALA A 189 -2.80 -4.85 18.08
N PHE A 190 -2.88 -5.93 17.33
CA PHE A 190 -1.79 -6.43 16.49
C PHE A 190 -1.86 -5.99 15.03
N ILE A 191 -2.80 -5.10 14.67
CA ILE A 191 -2.86 -4.54 13.33
C ILE A 191 -1.71 -3.54 13.14
N GLU A 192 -0.74 -3.89 12.31
CA GLU A 192 0.44 -3.06 12.04
C GLU A 192 0.24 -2.10 10.86
N MET A 193 -0.49 -2.55 9.84
CA MET A 193 -0.71 -1.75 8.64
C MET A 193 -1.76 -0.67 8.88
N LYS A 194 -1.35 0.59 8.72
CA LYS A 194 -2.25 1.74 8.92
C LYS A 194 -3.47 1.66 7.99
N ASN A 195 -4.65 1.88 8.57
CA ASN A 195 -5.95 1.81 7.91
C ASN A 195 -6.37 0.41 7.41
N ALA A 196 -5.61 -0.64 7.73
CA ALA A 196 -6.11 -1.99 7.59
C ALA A 196 -7.09 -2.31 8.72
N GLU A 197 -7.99 -3.21 8.44
CA GLU A 197 -8.90 -3.81 9.42
C GLU A 197 -8.68 -5.31 9.44
N ALA A 198 -8.96 -5.92 10.58
CA ALA A 198 -8.88 -7.36 10.73
C ALA A 198 -10.12 -7.90 11.44
N ILE A 199 -10.55 -9.06 11.01
CA ILE A 199 -11.55 -9.89 11.69
C ILE A 199 -10.98 -11.28 11.90
N LEU A 200 -11.41 -11.92 12.98
CA LEU A 200 -11.13 -13.33 13.23
C LEU A 200 -12.42 -14.12 13.03
N VAL A 201 -12.35 -15.19 12.28
CA VAL A 201 -13.53 -15.98 11.89
C VAL A 201 -13.28 -17.45 12.19
N ASP A 202 -14.30 -18.16 12.63
CA ASP A 202 -14.29 -19.62 12.67
C ASP A 202 -14.42 -20.18 11.24
N LYS A 203 -13.51 -21.07 10.84
CA LYS A 203 -13.41 -21.58 9.46
C LYS A 203 -14.60 -22.44 9.03
N ASP A 204 -15.24 -23.13 9.98
CA ASP A 204 -16.29 -24.09 9.66
C ASP A 204 -17.67 -23.45 9.67
N THR A 205 -17.89 -22.50 10.59
CA THR A 205 -19.19 -21.85 10.78
C THR A 205 -19.26 -20.47 10.11
N ALA A 206 -18.12 -19.91 9.69
CA ALA A 206 -17.98 -18.53 9.24
C ALA A 206 -18.47 -17.49 10.27
N THR A 207 -18.50 -17.86 11.56
CA THR A 207 -18.88 -16.97 12.66
C THR A 207 -17.75 -16.00 12.96
N ILE A 208 -18.05 -14.71 13.07
CA ILE A 208 -17.08 -13.68 13.44
C ILE A 208 -16.78 -13.78 14.94
N LEU A 209 -15.55 -14.10 15.28
CA LEU A 209 -15.05 -14.23 16.65
C LEU A 209 -14.46 -12.93 17.17
N ALA A 210 -13.90 -12.11 16.27
CA ALA A 210 -13.34 -10.82 16.64
C ALA A 210 -13.53 -9.82 15.51
N SER A 211 -13.89 -8.60 15.87
CA SER A 211 -14.04 -7.46 14.96
C SER A 211 -13.84 -6.15 15.72
N ARG A 212 -13.43 -5.10 15.01
CA ARG A 212 -13.46 -3.73 15.55
C ARG A 212 -14.89 -3.27 15.80
N ASP A 213 -15.82 -3.70 14.96
CA ASP A 213 -17.26 -3.45 15.15
C ASP A 213 -17.85 -4.57 16.01
N SER A 214 -18.12 -4.24 17.27
CA SER A 214 -18.68 -5.20 18.25
C SER A 214 -20.05 -5.76 17.84
N ALA A 215 -20.83 -5.01 17.03
CA ALA A 215 -22.13 -5.49 16.54
C ALA A 215 -22.01 -6.68 15.58
N LYS A 216 -20.84 -6.90 15.01
CA LYS A 216 -20.55 -8.03 14.11
C LYS A 216 -20.10 -9.30 14.84
N ILE A 217 -19.66 -9.19 16.08
CA ILE A 217 -19.19 -10.34 16.87
C ILE A 217 -20.35 -11.33 17.07
N SER A 218 -20.08 -12.60 16.92
CA SER A 218 -21.05 -13.71 16.95
C SER A 218 -22.05 -13.73 15.78
N THR A 219 -21.93 -12.86 14.78
CA THR A 219 -22.70 -12.98 13.54
C THR A 219 -21.98 -13.88 12.53
N THR A 220 -22.73 -14.44 11.59
CA THR A 220 -22.17 -15.30 10.54
C THR A 220 -21.97 -14.51 9.26
N LEU A 221 -20.77 -14.58 8.68
CA LEU A 221 -20.47 -14.00 7.37
C LEU A 221 -21.38 -14.59 6.29
N GLY A 222 -21.88 -13.73 5.40
CA GLY A 222 -22.75 -14.17 4.31
C GLY A 222 -24.21 -14.43 4.70
N SER A 223 -24.59 -14.15 5.97
CA SER A 223 -26.00 -14.18 6.40
C SER A 223 -26.82 -13.06 5.77
N ASP A 224 -28.15 -13.13 5.93
CA ASP A 224 -29.07 -12.10 5.45
C ASP A 224 -28.68 -10.72 6.03
N GLY A 225 -28.50 -9.74 5.14
CA GLY A 225 -28.07 -8.40 5.51
C GLY A 225 -26.54 -8.16 5.43
N SER A 226 -25.73 -9.19 5.15
CA SER A 226 -24.31 -9.03 4.92
C SER A 226 -24.01 -8.18 3.68
N SER A 227 -22.95 -7.36 3.76
CA SER A 227 -22.46 -6.59 2.61
C SER A 227 -21.95 -7.51 1.49
N ALA A 228 -21.81 -6.99 0.26
CA ALA A 228 -21.26 -7.73 -0.87
C ALA A 228 -19.83 -8.24 -0.54
N PHE A 229 -19.05 -7.45 0.18
CA PHE A 229 -17.72 -7.82 0.65
C PHE A 229 -17.76 -9.02 1.61
N GLU A 230 -18.65 -9.00 2.61
CA GLU A 230 -18.81 -10.09 3.56
C GLU A 230 -19.31 -11.37 2.89
N GLN A 231 -20.20 -11.26 1.90
CA GLN A 231 -20.64 -12.39 1.08
C GLN A 231 -19.50 -13.00 0.28
N SER A 232 -18.64 -12.17 -0.31
CA SER A 232 -17.47 -12.61 -1.06
C SER A 232 -16.44 -13.29 -0.16
N MET A 233 -16.22 -12.77 1.04
CA MET A 233 -15.37 -13.42 2.04
C MET A 233 -15.94 -14.78 2.46
N ALA A 234 -17.24 -14.85 2.77
CA ALA A 234 -17.91 -16.09 3.13
C ALA A 234 -17.77 -17.15 2.04
N ALA A 235 -17.92 -16.77 0.78
CA ALA A 235 -17.75 -17.66 -0.36
C ALA A 235 -16.33 -18.22 -0.46
N LYS A 236 -15.29 -17.39 -0.24
CA LYS A 236 -13.91 -17.86 -0.21
C LYS A 236 -13.63 -18.80 0.94
N ILE A 237 -14.14 -18.50 2.14
CA ILE A 237 -14.01 -19.37 3.33
C ILE A 237 -14.67 -20.72 3.09
N ALA A 238 -15.89 -20.74 2.57
CA ALA A 238 -16.62 -21.97 2.24
C ALA A 238 -15.88 -22.84 1.22
N ASN A 239 -15.19 -22.23 0.26
CA ASN A 239 -14.36 -22.93 -0.73
C ASN A 239 -12.96 -23.27 -0.23
N ARG A 240 -12.60 -22.90 1.00
CA ARG A 240 -11.23 -23.01 1.57
C ARG A 240 -10.15 -22.39 0.68
N ASP A 241 -10.51 -21.33 -0.03
CA ASP A 241 -9.60 -20.56 -0.85
C ASP A 241 -9.09 -19.35 -0.05
N TYR A 242 -7.93 -19.51 0.56
CA TYR A 242 -7.28 -18.49 1.40
C TYR A 242 -6.21 -17.67 0.65
N SER A 243 -6.23 -17.74 -0.69
CA SER A 243 -5.33 -16.91 -1.50
C SER A 243 -5.71 -15.42 -1.40
N PHE A 244 -4.70 -14.57 -1.50
CA PHE A 244 -4.90 -13.13 -1.67
C PHE A 244 -5.93 -12.82 -2.75
N SER A 245 -6.81 -11.87 -2.51
CA SER A 245 -7.81 -11.44 -3.49
C SER A 245 -8.28 -10.02 -3.21
N THR A 246 -8.61 -9.31 -4.27
CA THR A 246 -9.36 -8.06 -4.15
C THR A 246 -10.85 -8.37 -4.19
N LEU A 247 -11.51 -8.29 -3.05
CA LEU A 247 -12.94 -8.60 -2.88
C LEU A 247 -13.71 -7.28 -2.72
N ASP A 248 -14.62 -7.01 -3.62
CA ASP A 248 -15.48 -5.81 -3.59
C ASP A 248 -14.70 -4.51 -3.30
N GLY A 249 -13.53 -4.36 -3.98
CA GLY A 249 -12.66 -3.19 -3.83
C GLY A 249 -11.78 -3.18 -2.58
N ASN A 250 -11.72 -4.27 -1.81
CA ASN A 250 -10.83 -4.44 -0.66
C ASN A 250 -9.75 -5.48 -0.96
N MET A 251 -8.49 -5.11 -0.82
CA MET A 251 -7.38 -6.05 -0.81
C MET A 251 -7.49 -6.88 0.46
N THR A 252 -7.60 -8.20 0.32
CA THR A 252 -7.94 -9.11 1.42
C THR A 252 -6.94 -10.25 1.48
N VAL A 253 -6.41 -10.50 2.66
CA VAL A 253 -5.50 -11.61 2.98
C VAL A 253 -6.12 -12.47 4.07
N PHE A 254 -5.96 -13.77 3.90
CA PHE A 254 -6.42 -14.78 4.82
C PHE A 254 -5.23 -15.53 5.41
N LYS A 255 -5.20 -15.72 6.72
CA LYS A 255 -4.17 -16.50 7.41
C LYS A 255 -4.80 -17.38 8.47
N GLU A 256 -4.53 -18.67 8.41
CA GLU A 256 -4.93 -19.59 9.47
C GLU A 256 -4.12 -19.33 10.73
N VAL A 257 -4.78 -19.41 11.89
CA VAL A 257 -4.17 -19.36 13.21
C VAL A 257 -3.88 -20.78 13.66
N SER A 258 -2.62 -21.15 13.77
CA SER A 258 -2.20 -22.52 14.07
C SER A 258 -2.77 -23.02 15.40
N GLY A 259 -3.08 -24.31 15.45
CA GLY A 259 -3.65 -24.94 16.65
C GLY A 259 -5.10 -24.58 16.94
N THR A 260 -5.78 -23.86 16.06
CA THR A 260 -7.18 -23.48 16.18
C THR A 260 -7.96 -23.72 14.88
N ASN A 261 -9.28 -23.59 14.96
CA ASN A 261 -10.14 -23.51 13.79
C ASN A 261 -10.36 -22.07 13.30
N TRP A 262 -9.44 -21.17 13.59
CA TRP A 262 -9.59 -19.75 13.33
C TRP A 262 -8.88 -19.33 12.05
N LEU A 263 -9.50 -18.39 11.37
CA LEU A 263 -8.99 -17.73 10.20
C LEU A 263 -8.95 -16.23 10.47
N LEU A 264 -7.76 -15.68 10.45
CA LEU A 264 -7.54 -14.25 10.49
C LEU A 264 -7.71 -13.69 9.06
N VAL A 265 -8.59 -12.74 8.90
CA VAL A 265 -8.83 -12.05 7.65
C VAL A 265 -8.50 -10.57 7.86
N SER A 266 -7.49 -10.09 7.17
CA SER A 266 -7.16 -8.67 7.18
C SER A 266 -7.40 -8.07 5.82
N TYR A 267 -7.92 -6.85 5.80
CA TYR A 267 -8.28 -6.18 4.56
C TYR A 267 -8.06 -4.67 4.65
N ILE A 268 -7.85 -4.08 3.47
CA ILE A 268 -7.72 -2.64 3.31
C ILE A 268 -8.41 -2.22 2.01
N PRO A 269 -9.22 -1.15 2.02
CA PRO A 269 -9.81 -0.62 0.80
C PRO A 269 -8.73 -0.21 -0.22
N THR A 270 -8.81 -0.73 -1.44
CA THR A 270 -7.91 -0.38 -2.55
C THR A 270 -7.90 1.13 -2.80
N SER A 271 -9.02 1.81 -2.57
CA SER A 271 -9.11 3.26 -2.67
C SER A 271 -8.21 4.00 -1.68
N ILE A 272 -7.98 3.46 -0.49
CA ILE A 272 -7.04 4.00 0.51
C ILE A 272 -5.60 3.74 0.05
N VAL A 273 -5.31 2.55 -0.41
CA VAL A 273 -3.99 2.16 -0.95
C VAL A 273 -3.59 3.04 -2.11
N LEU A 274 -4.53 3.34 -3.01
CA LEU A 274 -4.30 4.16 -4.20
C LEU A 274 -4.59 5.66 -3.99
N ALA A 275 -4.93 6.10 -2.77
CA ALA A 275 -5.29 7.50 -2.51
C ALA A 275 -4.15 8.48 -2.89
N ASP A 276 -2.92 8.12 -2.58
CA ASP A 276 -1.76 8.96 -2.90
C ASP A 276 -1.47 9.04 -4.41
N LEU A 277 -1.93 8.05 -5.19
CA LEU A 277 -1.86 8.11 -6.66
C LEU A 277 -2.74 9.22 -7.25
N ALA A 278 -3.82 9.62 -6.57
CA ALA A 278 -4.63 10.74 -7.03
C ALA A 278 -3.82 12.05 -7.05
N ASN A 279 -2.98 12.26 -6.06
CA ASN A 279 -2.07 13.41 -5.99
C ASN A 279 -1.01 13.35 -7.10
N LEU A 280 -0.42 12.17 -7.31
CA LEU A 280 0.52 11.95 -8.42
C LEU A 280 -0.15 12.18 -9.77
N ARG A 281 -1.35 11.65 -10.00
CA ARG A 281 -2.12 11.89 -11.22
C ARG A 281 -2.37 13.37 -11.46
N ASN A 282 -2.81 14.10 -10.44
CA ASN A 282 -3.07 15.53 -10.55
C ASN A 282 -1.79 16.33 -10.85
N LEU A 283 -0.68 15.95 -10.21
CA LEU A 283 0.63 16.54 -10.49
C LEU A 283 1.08 16.25 -11.92
N MET A 284 0.94 15.02 -12.41
CA MET A 284 1.26 14.63 -13.78
C MET A 284 0.41 15.39 -14.81
N ILE A 285 -0.90 15.55 -14.52
CA ILE A 285 -1.81 16.35 -15.36
C ILE A 285 -1.35 17.83 -15.39
N LEU A 286 -1.03 18.39 -14.21
CA LEU A 286 -0.55 19.78 -14.11
C LEU A 286 0.74 19.98 -14.93
N ILE A 287 1.73 19.09 -14.75
CA ILE A 287 2.99 19.13 -15.50
C ILE A 287 2.72 19.00 -17.01
N SER A 288 1.80 18.11 -17.41
CA SER A 288 1.40 17.92 -18.81
C SER A 288 0.81 19.19 -19.41
N VAL A 289 -0.10 19.85 -18.70
CA VAL A 289 -0.71 21.11 -19.13
C VAL A 289 0.33 22.21 -19.26
N ILE A 290 1.23 22.35 -18.27
CA ILE A 290 2.31 23.33 -18.32
C ILE A 290 3.24 23.03 -19.50
N SER A 291 3.60 21.78 -19.74
CA SER A 291 4.45 21.38 -20.87
C SER A 291 3.82 21.71 -22.22
N ILE A 292 2.51 21.49 -22.38
CA ILE A 292 1.78 21.83 -23.59
C ILE A 292 1.72 23.35 -23.78
N LEU A 293 1.50 24.12 -22.72
CA LEU A 293 1.51 25.59 -22.77
C LEU A 293 2.87 26.12 -23.18
N ILE A 294 3.96 25.59 -22.58
CA ILE A 294 5.34 25.96 -22.94
C ILE A 294 5.58 25.63 -24.41
N LEU A 295 5.19 24.44 -24.89
CA LEU A 295 5.32 24.05 -26.28
C LEU A 295 4.58 25.00 -27.20
N CYS A 296 3.35 25.38 -26.88
CA CYS A 296 2.57 26.34 -27.68
C CYS A 296 3.26 27.70 -27.75
N VAL A 297 3.80 28.19 -26.62
CA VAL A 297 4.57 29.46 -26.59
C VAL A 297 5.85 29.36 -27.43
N VAL A 298 6.57 28.24 -27.32
CA VAL A 298 7.80 28.03 -28.12
C VAL A 298 7.48 28.00 -29.61
N ILE A 299 6.43 27.27 -30.03
CA ILE A 299 6.00 27.21 -31.42
C ILE A 299 5.56 28.61 -31.91
N GLU A 300 4.79 29.35 -31.12
CA GLU A 300 4.36 30.70 -31.45
C GLU A 300 5.57 31.65 -31.61
N ARG A 301 6.53 31.61 -30.67
CA ARG A 301 7.76 32.37 -30.72
C ARG A 301 8.63 32.02 -31.93
N THR A 302 8.83 30.73 -32.18
CA THR A 302 9.56 30.24 -33.33
C THR A 302 8.87 30.67 -34.62
N THR A 303 7.55 30.62 -34.68
CA THR A 303 6.77 31.07 -35.81
C THR A 303 6.94 32.58 -36.06
N HIS A 304 6.89 33.40 -35.01
CA HIS A 304 7.07 34.84 -35.11
C HIS A 304 8.50 35.23 -35.48
N VAL A 305 9.49 34.59 -34.88
CA VAL A 305 10.91 34.94 -35.08
C VAL A 305 11.45 34.39 -36.38
N VAL A 306 11.03 33.21 -36.82
CA VAL A 306 11.58 32.53 -38.00
C VAL A 306 10.61 32.62 -39.20
N ILE A 307 9.36 32.20 -39.03
CA ILE A 307 8.42 32.01 -40.17
C ILE A 307 7.81 33.33 -40.65
N ALA A 308 7.51 34.27 -39.78
CA ALA A 308 6.91 35.54 -40.18
C ALA A 308 7.86 36.41 -41.03
N PRO A 309 9.14 36.57 -40.64
CA PRO A 309 10.13 37.23 -41.52
C PRO A 309 10.36 36.50 -42.83
N VAL A 310 10.49 35.17 -42.81
CA VAL A 310 10.63 34.34 -44.02
C VAL A 310 9.42 34.52 -44.96
N ARG A 311 8.21 34.60 -44.42
CA ARG A 311 7.00 34.85 -45.21
C ARG A 311 7.00 36.26 -45.82
N LYS A 312 7.47 37.28 -45.07
CA LYS A 312 7.66 38.63 -45.60
C LYS A 312 8.67 38.62 -46.74
N LEU A 313 9.80 37.94 -46.56
CA LEU A 313 10.81 37.78 -47.62
C LEU A 313 10.24 37.08 -48.86
N THR A 314 9.46 35.98 -48.63
CA THR A 314 8.79 35.26 -49.74
C THR A 314 7.85 36.18 -50.52
N ASN A 315 7.08 37.03 -49.82
CA ASN A 315 6.18 37.98 -50.48
C ASN A 315 6.94 39.04 -51.29
N VAL A 316 8.04 39.53 -50.74
CA VAL A 316 8.92 40.45 -51.47
C VAL A 316 9.55 39.76 -52.67
N ILE A 317 10.04 38.54 -52.52
CA ILE A 317 10.58 37.74 -53.64
C ILE A 317 9.47 37.50 -54.70
N LYS A 318 8.23 37.23 -54.29
CA LYS A 318 7.13 37.08 -55.24
C LYS A 318 6.83 38.39 -56.00
N ALA A 319 6.77 39.51 -55.32
CA ALA A 319 6.61 40.79 -55.97
C ALA A 319 7.76 41.07 -56.99
N MET A 320 8.99 40.68 -56.61
CA MET A 320 10.14 40.78 -57.51
C MET A 320 10.02 39.85 -58.71
N THR A 321 9.47 38.66 -58.61
CA THR A 321 9.21 37.77 -59.76
C THR A 321 8.15 38.32 -60.69
N ASP A 322 7.23 39.11 -60.15
CA ASP A 322 6.22 39.82 -60.95
C ASP A 322 6.77 41.13 -61.56
N GLY A 323 8.09 41.42 -61.37
CA GLY A 323 8.77 42.61 -61.93
C GLY A 323 8.66 43.84 -61.05
N ASP A 324 8.07 43.81 -59.89
CA ASP A 324 7.96 44.93 -58.94
C ASP A 324 9.19 44.99 -58.01
N PHE A 325 10.16 45.81 -58.38
CA PHE A 325 11.36 46.14 -57.60
C PHE A 325 11.17 47.40 -56.74
N THR A 326 9.95 47.95 -56.59
CA THR A 326 9.69 49.10 -55.71
C THR A 326 9.58 48.75 -54.28
N VAL A 327 9.32 47.47 -53.98
CA VAL A 327 9.20 46.89 -52.60
C VAL A 327 10.48 47.09 -51.81
N SER A 328 10.36 47.27 -50.49
CA SER A 328 11.48 47.34 -49.52
C SER A 328 11.31 46.35 -48.37
N VAL A 329 12.43 45.85 -47.89
CA VAL A 329 12.49 45.01 -46.72
C VAL A 329 13.15 45.75 -45.58
N LYS A 330 12.38 46.04 -44.48
CA LYS A 330 13.01 46.59 -43.28
C LYS A 330 13.65 45.45 -42.50
N SER A 331 14.96 45.41 -42.40
CA SER A 331 15.71 44.46 -41.58
C SER A 331 15.76 44.95 -40.13
N SER A 332 15.29 44.15 -39.19
CA SER A 332 15.52 44.40 -37.77
C SER A 332 16.03 43.10 -37.12
N GLY A 333 17.20 43.14 -36.46
CA GLY A 333 17.83 41.98 -35.82
C GLY A 333 19.25 41.72 -36.33
N ASN A 334 19.94 40.76 -35.67
CA ASN A 334 21.32 40.35 -35.98
C ASN A 334 21.43 38.83 -36.22
N ASP A 335 20.32 38.17 -36.61
CA ASP A 335 20.27 36.77 -36.94
C ASP A 335 20.41 36.50 -38.45
N GLU A 336 20.40 35.25 -38.86
CA GLU A 336 20.50 34.80 -40.24
C GLU A 336 19.35 35.31 -41.10
N ILE A 337 18.17 35.51 -40.52
CA ILE A 337 16.99 36.05 -41.20
C ILE A 337 17.16 37.53 -41.49
N ALA A 338 17.75 38.28 -40.56
CA ALA A 338 18.10 39.68 -40.76
C ALA A 338 19.20 39.82 -41.84
N LEU A 339 20.13 38.85 -41.86
CA LEU A 339 21.14 38.78 -42.90
C LEU A 339 20.51 38.52 -44.30
N MET A 340 19.57 37.59 -44.37
CA MET A 340 18.77 37.31 -45.57
C MET A 340 17.97 38.56 -46.01
N SER A 341 17.35 39.22 -45.04
CA SER A 341 16.58 40.47 -45.30
C SER A 341 17.47 41.55 -45.90
N ARG A 342 18.66 41.76 -45.31
CA ARG A 342 19.67 42.70 -45.83
C ARG A 342 20.20 42.32 -47.22
N SER A 343 20.34 40.99 -47.44
CA SER A 343 20.79 40.45 -48.73
C SER A 343 19.74 40.69 -49.82
N VAL A 344 18.44 40.46 -49.49
CA VAL A 344 17.32 40.72 -50.38
C VAL A 344 17.21 42.24 -50.66
N GLU A 345 17.36 43.09 -49.64
CA GLU A 345 17.33 44.55 -49.82
C GLU A 345 18.47 45.03 -50.70
N ARG A 346 19.70 44.49 -50.50
CA ARG A 346 20.81 44.73 -51.37
C ARG A 346 20.56 44.29 -52.82
N PHE A 347 19.96 43.11 -52.95
CA PHE A 347 19.57 42.60 -54.26
C PHE A 347 18.57 43.50 -54.95
N ILE A 348 17.50 43.98 -54.25
CA ILE A 348 16.54 44.96 -54.80
C ILE A 348 17.26 46.22 -55.25
N THR A 349 18.18 46.73 -54.42
CA THR A 349 18.94 47.90 -54.73
C THR A 349 19.85 47.69 -55.96
N SER A 350 20.52 46.54 -56.03
CA SER A 350 21.36 46.18 -57.17
C SER A 350 20.52 45.97 -58.43
N MET A 351 19.35 45.37 -58.35
CA MET A 351 18.44 45.21 -59.49
C MET A 351 17.87 46.56 -59.98
N LYS A 352 17.51 47.45 -59.03
CA LYS A 352 17.15 48.87 -59.40
C LYS A 352 18.27 49.55 -60.14
N GLN A 353 19.52 49.41 -59.68
CA GLN A 353 20.69 49.95 -60.35
C GLN A 353 20.94 49.31 -61.71
N MET A 354 20.68 47.97 -61.80
CA MET A 354 20.85 47.25 -63.08
C MET A 354 19.78 47.64 -64.09
N ILE A 355 18.53 47.83 -63.66
CA ILE A 355 17.45 48.36 -64.52
C ILE A 355 17.74 49.77 -64.96
N ALA A 356 18.32 50.55 -64.05
CA ALA A 356 18.77 51.96 -64.39
C ALA A 356 19.99 52.01 -65.31
N SER A 357 20.81 50.96 -65.26
CA SER A 357 22.05 50.92 -66.05
C SER A 357 21.95 49.82 -67.13
N MET A 358 21.03 49.94 -68.05
CA MET A 358 20.81 48.99 -69.14
C MET A 358 22.02 48.68 -70.06
N GLY A 359 23.18 49.29 -69.81
CA GLY A 359 24.40 49.08 -70.61
C GLY A 359 25.43 48.09 -70.03
N ASP A 360 25.25 47.64 -68.76
CA ASP A 360 26.35 46.97 -68.06
C ASP A 360 26.00 45.57 -67.54
N ILE A 361 25.08 44.92 -68.21
CA ILE A 361 24.44 43.67 -67.81
C ILE A 361 25.41 42.49 -67.71
N SER A 362 26.44 42.43 -68.55
CA SER A 362 27.32 41.25 -68.62
C SER A 362 28.28 41.08 -67.43
N GLY A 363 28.66 42.20 -66.77
CA GLY A 363 29.62 42.10 -65.67
C GLY A 363 29.04 41.70 -64.32
N LYS A 364 27.71 41.89 -64.15
CA LYS A 364 27.06 41.67 -62.84
C LYS A 364 26.44 40.30 -62.67
N LEU A 365 26.34 39.48 -63.73
CA LEU A 365 25.79 38.11 -63.62
C LEU A 365 26.69 37.20 -62.81
N GLY A 366 28.03 37.46 -62.86
CA GLY A 366 28.99 36.70 -62.05
C GLY A 366 28.82 36.89 -60.53
N THR A 367 28.57 38.18 -60.13
CA THR A 367 28.36 38.50 -58.70
C THR A 367 27.07 37.95 -58.12
N GLN A 368 26.07 37.73 -58.97
CA GLN A 368 24.78 37.15 -58.52
C GLN A 368 24.90 35.63 -58.23
N ALA A 369 25.78 34.96 -58.97
CA ALA A 369 26.04 33.51 -58.72
C ALA A 369 26.77 33.31 -57.40
N ASP A 370 27.72 34.19 -57.06
CA ASP A 370 28.45 34.06 -55.75
C ASP A 370 27.55 34.33 -54.55
N ALA A 371 26.60 35.29 -54.70
CA ALA A 371 25.63 35.55 -53.66
C ALA A 371 24.68 34.36 -53.39
N SER A 372 24.29 33.63 -54.44
CA SER A 372 23.44 32.44 -54.33
C SER A 372 24.17 31.27 -53.68
N ASP A 373 25.47 31.11 -53.92
CA ASP A 373 26.29 30.06 -53.29
C ASP A 373 26.51 30.32 -51.82
N SER A 374 26.69 31.60 -51.43
CA SER A 374 26.80 31.99 -50.03
C SER A 374 25.51 31.66 -49.22
N VAL A 375 24.34 31.99 -49.80
CA VAL A 375 23.04 31.71 -49.16
C VAL A 375 22.80 30.19 -49.02
N SER A 376 23.23 29.42 -50.03
CA SER A 376 23.12 27.93 -49.96
C SER A 376 24.01 27.36 -48.88
N ARG A 377 25.20 27.92 -48.66
CA ARG A 377 26.08 27.46 -47.58
C ARG A 377 25.56 27.84 -46.19
N GLU A 378 24.97 29.03 -46.07
CA GLU A 378 24.34 29.44 -44.80
C GLU A 378 23.14 28.55 -44.45
N MET A 379 22.36 28.20 -45.47
CA MET A 379 21.21 27.30 -45.26
C MET A 379 21.65 25.87 -44.85
N GLN A 380 22.78 25.42 -45.43
CA GLN A 380 23.39 24.14 -45.01
C GLN A 380 23.94 24.19 -43.58
N SER A 381 24.50 25.31 -43.19
CA SER A 381 24.99 25.54 -41.83
C SER A 381 23.82 25.54 -40.81
N ALA A 382 22.73 26.25 -41.14
CA ALA A 382 21.56 26.31 -40.28
C ALA A 382 20.89 24.92 -40.10
N ALA A 383 20.83 24.14 -41.19
CA ALA A 383 20.32 22.76 -41.13
C ALA A 383 21.18 21.84 -40.24
N ASN A 384 22.51 22.04 -40.27
CA ASN A 384 23.42 21.30 -39.40
C ASN A 384 23.25 21.67 -37.91
N VAL A 385 23.08 22.95 -37.59
CA VAL A 385 22.84 23.43 -36.22
C VAL A 385 21.52 22.86 -35.69
N GLN A 386 20.48 22.82 -36.55
CA GLN A 386 19.19 22.25 -36.16
C GLN A 386 19.29 20.75 -35.91
N SER A 387 20.06 20.02 -36.74
CA SER A 387 20.33 18.61 -36.55
C SER A 387 21.09 18.33 -35.25
N GLN A 388 22.04 19.21 -34.92
CA GLN A 388 22.82 19.08 -33.68
C GLN A 388 21.96 19.31 -32.43
N SER A 389 21.11 20.36 -32.46
CA SER A 389 20.18 20.65 -31.37
C SER A 389 19.18 19.48 -31.10
N MET A 390 18.77 18.81 -32.19
CA MET A 390 17.91 17.65 -32.10
C MET A 390 18.65 16.46 -31.49
N SER A 391 19.93 16.30 -31.75
CA SER A 391 20.77 15.27 -31.12
C SER A 391 20.96 15.52 -29.61
N GLU A 392 21.16 16.79 -29.23
CA GLU A 392 21.29 17.15 -27.80
C GLU A 392 19.97 16.96 -27.02
N LEU A 393 18.84 17.26 -27.70
CA LEU A 393 17.52 16.96 -27.15
C LEU A 393 17.33 15.47 -26.89
N ASN A 394 17.72 14.60 -27.83
CA ASN A 394 17.67 13.15 -27.64
C ASN A 394 18.56 12.71 -26.47
N MET A 395 19.78 13.26 -26.38
CA MET A 395 20.65 12.91 -25.22
C MET A 395 20.06 13.36 -23.88
N THR A 396 19.35 14.51 -23.86
CA THR A 396 18.70 15.01 -22.65
C THR A 396 17.53 14.11 -22.24
N VAL A 397 16.77 13.61 -23.24
CA VAL A 397 15.67 12.65 -23.01
C VAL A 397 16.22 11.31 -22.51
N ASP A 398 17.32 10.83 -23.07
CA ASP A 398 17.99 9.62 -22.60
C ASP A 398 18.52 9.78 -21.16
N GLN A 399 19.12 10.94 -20.85
CA GLN A 399 19.59 11.26 -19.50
C GLN A 399 18.43 11.32 -18.48
N LEU A 400 17.28 11.90 -18.90
CA LEU A 400 16.06 11.90 -18.09
C LEU A 400 15.55 10.47 -17.83
N SER A 401 15.57 9.64 -18.87
CA SER A 401 15.19 8.22 -18.75
C SER A 401 16.08 7.47 -17.76
N VAL A 402 17.41 7.72 -17.81
CA VAL A 402 18.37 7.15 -16.84
C VAL A 402 18.05 7.64 -15.43
N SER A 403 17.81 8.94 -15.25
CA SER A 403 17.51 9.51 -13.94
C SER A 403 16.21 8.96 -13.34
N VAL A 404 15.19 8.75 -14.17
CA VAL A 404 13.93 8.13 -13.75
C VAL A 404 14.15 6.68 -13.31
N ASN A 405 14.99 5.93 -14.05
CA ASN A 405 15.37 4.57 -13.65
C ASN A 405 16.17 4.53 -12.36
N GLU A 406 17.10 5.49 -12.16
CA GLU A 406 17.85 5.60 -10.90
C GLU A 406 16.95 5.91 -9.71
N ILE A 407 15.94 6.79 -9.90
CA ILE A 407 14.95 7.07 -8.85
C ILE A 407 14.14 5.81 -8.52
N ALA A 408 13.71 5.05 -9.54
CA ALA A 408 13.00 3.79 -9.34
C ALA A 408 13.86 2.74 -8.61
N ASP A 409 15.15 2.65 -8.98
CA ASP A 409 16.09 1.73 -8.32
C ASP A 409 16.36 2.16 -6.87
N ASN A 410 16.53 3.47 -6.63
CA ASN A 410 16.69 4.01 -5.28
C ASN A 410 15.43 3.81 -4.43
N ALA A 411 14.24 3.96 -5.01
CA ALA A 411 12.99 3.65 -4.31
C ALA A 411 12.91 2.16 -3.94
N THR A 412 13.35 1.28 -4.87
CA THR A 412 13.40 -0.16 -4.62
C THR A 412 14.41 -0.51 -3.51
N LYS A 413 15.59 0.11 -3.53
CA LYS A 413 16.60 -0.04 -2.48
C LYS A 413 16.10 0.47 -1.13
N LEU A 414 15.43 1.62 -1.14
CA LEU A 414 14.83 2.19 0.07
C LEU A 414 13.74 1.26 0.65
N ALA A 415 12.91 0.67 -0.23
CA ALA A 415 11.94 -0.33 0.20
C ALA A 415 12.60 -1.56 0.86
N GLY A 416 13.75 -1.99 0.31
CA GLY A 416 14.58 -3.03 0.93
C GLY A 416 15.06 -2.65 2.33
N VAL A 417 15.65 -1.44 2.47
CA VAL A 417 16.14 -0.95 3.77
C VAL A 417 15.00 -0.81 4.78
N VAL A 418 13.81 -0.41 4.33
CA VAL A 418 12.62 -0.35 5.20
C VAL A 418 12.19 -1.75 5.64
N ALA A 419 12.24 -2.74 4.74
CA ALA A 419 11.94 -4.13 5.08
C ALA A 419 12.93 -4.67 6.12
N ASP A 420 14.24 -4.46 5.89
CA ASP A 420 15.30 -4.87 6.83
C ASP A 420 15.15 -4.18 8.21
N THR A 421 14.84 -2.87 8.19
CA THR A 421 14.60 -2.11 9.44
C THR A 421 13.38 -2.64 10.20
N LYS A 422 12.36 -3.10 9.47
CA LYS A 422 11.19 -3.74 10.07
C LYS A 422 11.54 -5.07 10.72
N ASP A 423 12.33 -5.90 10.02
CA ASP A 423 12.79 -7.18 10.56
C ASP A 423 13.66 -6.98 11.80
N ASP A 424 14.56 -5.99 11.75
CA ASP A 424 15.38 -5.60 12.92
C ASP A 424 14.49 -5.14 14.08
N SER A 425 13.45 -4.35 13.80
CA SER A 425 12.51 -3.89 14.83
C SER A 425 11.72 -5.05 15.46
N VAL A 426 11.33 -6.04 14.65
CA VAL A 426 10.71 -7.27 15.15
C VAL A 426 11.67 -8.06 16.04
N ASN A 427 12.92 -8.17 15.60
CA ASN A 427 13.97 -8.86 16.39
C ASN A 427 14.24 -8.15 17.73
N VAL A 428 14.30 -6.80 17.71
CA VAL A 428 14.41 -6.00 18.93
C VAL A 428 13.19 -6.21 19.83
N GLY A 429 11.99 -6.21 19.25
CA GLY A 429 10.75 -6.49 19.99
C GLY A 429 10.73 -7.87 20.65
N ASN A 430 11.25 -8.88 19.93
CA ASN A 430 11.37 -10.25 20.49
C ASN A 430 12.38 -10.31 21.63
N LYS A 431 13.55 -9.66 21.47
CA LYS A 431 14.56 -9.57 22.53
C LYS A 431 14.05 -8.78 23.76
N MET A 432 13.26 -7.72 23.51
CA MET A 432 12.61 -6.99 24.61
C MET A 432 11.64 -7.88 25.38
N ARG A 433 10.87 -8.71 24.63
CA ARG A 433 9.92 -9.66 25.25
C ARG A 433 10.62 -10.70 26.09
N GLU A 434 11.72 -11.28 25.54
CA GLU A 434 12.60 -12.20 26.28
C GLU A 434 13.16 -11.53 27.55
N THR A 435 13.58 -10.27 27.43
CA THR A 435 14.06 -9.50 28.59
C THR A 435 12.95 -9.28 29.65
N VAL A 436 11.72 -9.02 29.20
CA VAL A 436 10.57 -8.87 30.10
C VAL A 436 10.28 -10.22 30.81
N GLU A 437 10.33 -11.31 30.05
CA GLU A 437 10.10 -12.66 30.59
C GLU A 437 11.16 -13.01 31.63
N VAL A 438 12.44 -12.76 31.33
CA VAL A 438 13.54 -12.95 32.30
C VAL A 438 13.36 -12.06 33.53
N SER A 439 12.94 -10.80 33.34
CA SER A 439 12.65 -9.88 34.44
C SER A 439 11.45 -10.34 35.28
N GLN A 440 10.44 -10.91 34.62
CA GLN A 440 9.28 -11.47 35.31
C GLN A 440 9.68 -12.67 36.15
N LYS A 441 10.49 -13.59 35.55
CA LYS A 441 11.01 -14.74 36.25
C LYS A 441 11.89 -14.36 37.43
N GLY A 442 12.76 -13.33 37.24
CA GLY A 442 13.56 -12.79 38.34
C GLY A 442 12.73 -12.18 39.46
N ARG A 443 11.55 -11.60 39.12
CA ARG A 443 10.61 -11.12 40.13
C ARG A 443 9.93 -12.26 40.91
N GLU A 444 9.56 -13.34 40.20
CA GLU A 444 9.01 -14.56 40.82
C GLU A 444 10.04 -15.22 41.74
N ASP A 445 11.31 -15.31 41.28
CA ASP A 445 12.41 -15.83 42.11
C ASP A 445 12.62 -14.96 43.36
N MET A 446 12.51 -13.61 43.22
CA MET A 446 12.60 -12.69 44.37
C MET A 446 11.40 -12.81 45.31
N GLU A 447 10.21 -13.12 44.79
CA GLU A 447 9.01 -13.36 45.60
C GLU A 447 9.16 -14.67 46.43
N HIS A 448 9.70 -15.73 45.79
CA HIS A 448 10.06 -16.96 46.49
C HIS A 448 11.12 -16.77 47.55
N VAL A 449 12.13 -15.89 47.28
CA VAL A 449 13.10 -15.48 48.28
C VAL A 449 12.45 -14.73 49.42
N GLY A 450 11.46 -13.89 49.12
CA GLY A 450 10.66 -13.15 50.10
C GLY A 450 9.86 -14.11 51.00
N GLU A 451 9.20 -15.12 50.41
CA GLU A 451 8.49 -16.15 51.13
C GLU A 451 9.41 -17.00 52.03
N ALA A 452 10.61 -17.34 51.48
CA ALA A 452 11.61 -18.08 52.25
C ALA A 452 12.13 -17.24 53.46
N LEU A 453 12.33 -15.96 53.27
CA LEU A 453 12.72 -15.02 54.34
C LEU A 453 11.63 -14.83 55.38
N GLU A 454 10.36 -14.78 54.95
CA GLU A 454 9.23 -14.69 55.86
C GLU A 454 9.07 -15.99 56.66
N ASN A 455 9.25 -17.15 56.03
CA ASN A 455 9.29 -18.41 56.72
C ASN A 455 10.44 -18.54 57.74
N ILE A 456 11.61 -17.97 57.41
CA ILE A 456 12.75 -17.83 58.36
C ILE A 456 12.37 -16.89 59.50
N ARG A 457 11.73 -15.75 59.21
CA ARG A 457 11.26 -14.80 60.25
C ARG A 457 10.30 -15.48 61.22
N ILE A 458 9.33 -16.25 60.69
CA ILE A 458 8.35 -16.99 61.47
C ILE A 458 9.06 -18.06 62.33
N SER A 459 10.06 -18.75 61.77
CA SER A 459 10.83 -19.74 62.51
C SER A 459 11.71 -19.13 63.62
N ILE A 460 12.21 -17.92 63.44
CA ILE A 460 12.98 -17.16 64.47
C ILE A 460 12.06 -16.61 65.56
N GLN A 461 10.78 -16.28 65.23
CA GLN A 461 9.83 -15.85 66.23
C GLN A 461 9.26 -16.97 67.16
N ASN A 462 9.46 -18.23 66.73
CA ASN A 462 9.06 -19.43 67.47
C ASN A 462 10.21 -20.12 68.24
N LEU A 463 11.43 -19.50 68.22
CA LEU A 463 12.56 -19.84 69.07
C LEU A 463 12.64 -18.82 70.25
#